data_1548b4425bffbadd2a9d213f155f363b
#
_entry.id   1548b4425bffbadd2a9d213f155f363b
#
_cell.length_a   1.000
_cell.length_b   1.000
_cell.length_c   1.000
_cell.angle_alpha   90.00
_cell.angle_beta   90.00
_cell.angle_gamma   90.00
#
_symmetry.space_group_name_H-M   'P 1'
#
loop_
_entity.id
_entity.type
_entity.pdbx_description
1 polymer ?
#
loop_
_entity_poly.entity_id
_entity_poly.type
_entity_poly.pdbx_seq_one_letter_code
_entity_poly.pdbx_strand_id
1 'polypeptide(L)'
;MFYLETPRLVITEFTPDMAQAVHENSLDEDNRRFLPDEVFETVEEAAETLAFLMEQYETMEGPLVYPVLLREGTNIGYVQAVPLEDGTREIGYHIGKKYTGNGYATEAVKAFLPVVMDRLGICSIRGICAAENHASRRVMEKCGFDREYEGPGIYHGARREICRYCFPGKPENEGEKQP
;
A
#
# COMPACT_ATOMS: atom_id res chain seq x y z
N MET A 1 -1.29 11.82 14.39
CA MET A 1 -2.46 11.37 13.59
C MET A 1 -2.15 11.58 12.11
N PHE A 2 -2.33 10.56 11.28
CA PHE A 2 -2.23 10.66 9.82
C PHE A 2 -3.61 10.97 9.23
N TYR A 3 -3.69 11.97 8.36
CA TYR A 3 -4.94 12.33 7.69
C TYR A 3 -4.63 12.98 6.34
N LEU A 4 -5.14 12.41 5.26
CA LEU A 4 -4.92 12.86 3.90
C LEU A 4 -6.23 12.80 3.11
N GLU A 5 -6.59 13.88 2.45
CA GLU A 5 -7.77 13.97 1.59
C GLU A 5 -7.40 14.07 0.12
N THR A 6 -8.20 13.42 -0.72
CA THR A 6 -8.20 13.55 -2.17
C THR A 6 -9.61 13.98 -2.64
N PRO A 7 -9.85 14.22 -3.93
CA PRO A 7 -11.19 14.54 -4.40
C PRO A 7 -12.26 13.51 -4.03
N ARG A 8 -11.91 12.21 -3.94
CA ARG A 8 -12.87 11.12 -3.71
C ARG A 8 -12.60 10.29 -2.45
N LEU A 9 -11.39 10.40 -1.86
CA LEU A 9 -10.93 9.52 -0.80
C LEU A 9 -10.48 10.29 0.44
N VAL A 10 -10.51 9.58 1.56
CA VAL A 10 -9.83 9.93 2.81
C VAL A 10 -8.91 8.77 3.19
N ILE A 11 -7.64 9.06 3.49
CA ILE A 11 -6.67 8.09 4.00
C ILE A 11 -6.31 8.54 5.41
N THR A 12 -6.52 7.67 6.39
CA THR A 12 -6.37 8.01 7.80
C THR A 12 -5.76 6.84 8.59
N GLU A 13 -5.76 6.90 9.91
CA GLU A 13 -5.38 5.78 10.77
C GLU A 13 -6.57 4.85 10.99
N PHE A 14 -6.31 3.56 11.21
CA PHE A 14 -7.34 2.60 11.57
C PHE A 14 -7.98 2.93 12.93
N THR A 15 -9.24 2.54 13.05
CA THR A 15 -9.98 2.50 14.30
C THR A 15 -10.56 1.08 14.50
N PRO A 16 -10.80 0.61 15.73
CA PRO A 16 -11.27 -0.76 15.99
C PRO A 16 -12.58 -1.13 15.29
N ASP A 17 -13.46 -0.16 15.09
CA ASP A 17 -14.75 -0.36 14.40
C ASP A 17 -14.62 -0.66 12.90
N MET A 18 -13.44 -0.49 12.32
CA MET A 18 -13.18 -0.83 10.91
C MET A 18 -12.95 -2.32 10.67
N ALA A 19 -12.82 -3.16 11.72
CA ALA A 19 -12.50 -4.58 11.59
C ALA A 19 -13.47 -5.36 10.70
N GLN A 20 -14.77 -5.09 10.81
CA GLN A 20 -15.78 -5.73 9.95
C GLN A 20 -15.53 -5.44 8.46
N ALA A 21 -15.28 -4.19 8.10
CA ALA A 21 -15.06 -3.80 6.71
C ALA A 21 -13.72 -4.35 6.17
N VAL A 22 -12.69 -4.41 7.00
CA VAL A 22 -11.38 -5.00 6.65
C VAL A 22 -11.53 -6.50 6.38
N HIS A 23 -12.21 -7.23 7.26
CA HIS A 23 -12.55 -8.64 7.04
C HIS A 23 -13.28 -8.83 5.71
N GLU A 24 -14.41 -8.14 5.49
CA GLU A 24 -15.22 -8.27 4.28
C GLU A 24 -14.43 -7.94 2.99
N ASN A 25 -13.62 -6.89 3.00
CA ASN A 25 -12.81 -6.48 1.86
C ASN A 25 -11.66 -7.47 1.55
N SER A 26 -11.21 -8.25 2.53
CA SER A 26 -10.11 -9.21 2.37
C SER A 26 -10.51 -10.53 1.71
N LEU A 27 -11.80 -10.87 1.66
CA LEU A 27 -12.27 -12.21 1.30
C LEU A 27 -12.37 -12.50 -0.20
N ASP A 28 -12.09 -11.52 -1.06
CA ASP A 28 -12.21 -11.72 -2.50
C ASP A 28 -11.12 -12.67 -3.08
N GLU A 29 -11.43 -13.30 -4.23
CA GLU A 29 -10.54 -14.29 -4.87
C GLU A 29 -9.20 -13.67 -5.32
N ASP A 30 -9.19 -12.42 -5.76
CA ASP A 30 -7.98 -11.73 -6.18
C ASP A 30 -7.05 -11.51 -4.98
N ASN A 31 -7.62 -11.16 -3.82
CA ASN A 31 -6.86 -11.02 -2.57
C ASN A 31 -6.26 -12.37 -2.15
N ARG A 32 -7.05 -13.43 -2.14
CA ARG A 32 -6.56 -14.79 -1.84
C ARG A 32 -5.44 -15.24 -2.78
N ARG A 33 -5.50 -14.84 -4.05
CA ARG A 33 -4.51 -15.20 -5.07
C ARG A 33 -3.23 -14.41 -4.97
N PHE A 34 -3.31 -13.11 -4.72
CA PHE A 34 -2.19 -12.18 -4.82
C PHE A 34 -1.65 -11.70 -3.48
N LEU A 35 -2.48 -11.70 -2.43
CA LEU A 35 -2.16 -11.24 -1.10
C LEU A 35 -2.66 -12.23 -0.04
N PRO A 36 -2.25 -13.52 -0.09
CA PRO A 36 -2.81 -14.57 0.77
C PRO A 36 -2.59 -14.31 2.26
N ASP A 37 -1.52 -13.59 2.63
CA ASP A 37 -1.20 -13.24 4.01
C ASP A 37 -2.07 -12.09 4.55
N GLU A 38 -2.90 -11.48 3.70
CA GLU A 38 -3.75 -10.34 4.02
C GLU A 38 -5.25 -10.70 3.90
N VAL A 39 -5.57 -11.99 4.02
CA VAL A 39 -6.92 -12.52 4.07
C VAL A 39 -7.28 -12.82 5.52
N PHE A 40 -8.35 -12.22 6.00
CA PHE A 40 -8.87 -12.44 7.36
C PHE A 40 -10.16 -13.24 7.28
N GLU A 41 -10.14 -14.47 7.75
CA GLU A 41 -11.31 -15.39 7.67
C GLU A 41 -12.38 -15.02 8.69
N THR A 42 -12.02 -14.28 9.73
CA THR A 42 -12.95 -13.79 10.76
C THR A 42 -12.74 -12.32 11.08
N VAL A 43 -13.74 -11.69 11.67
CA VAL A 43 -13.66 -10.30 12.15
C VAL A 43 -12.65 -10.17 13.28
N GLU A 44 -12.53 -11.19 14.11
CA GLU A 44 -11.60 -11.26 15.21
C GLU A 44 -10.15 -11.22 14.73
N GLU A 45 -9.79 -11.97 13.69
CA GLU A 45 -8.47 -11.92 13.05
C GLU A 45 -8.17 -10.52 12.49
N ALA A 46 -9.15 -9.91 11.82
CA ALA A 46 -9.01 -8.53 11.36
C ALA A 46 -8.80 -7.55 12.53
N ALA A 47 -9.57 -7.68 13.61
CA ALA A 47 -9.47 -6.82 14.78
C ALA A 47 -8.11 -6.93 15.49
N GLU A 48 -7.57 -8.15 15.65
CA GLU A 48 -6.24 -8.39 16.20
C GLU A 48 -5.15 -7.74 15.34
N THR A 49 -5.25 -7.89 14.02
CA THR A 49 -4.33 -7.25 13.09
C THR A 49 -4.41 -5.72 13.16
N LEU A 50 -5.63 -5.15 13.23
CA LEU A 50 -5.79 -3.70 13.37
C LEU A 50 -5.17 -3.18 14.66
N ALA A 51 -5.34 -3.89 15.78
CA ALA A 51 -4.71 -3.51 17.05
C ALA A 51 -3.18 -3.42 16.93
N PHE A 52 -2.56 -4.43 16.31
CA PHE A 52 -1.13 -4.44 16.02
C PHE A 52 -0.71 -3.26 15.10
N LEU A 53 -1.46 -3.01 14.02
CA LEU A 53 -1.13 -1.95 13.06
C LEU A 53 -1.26 -0.55 13.68
N MET A 54 -2.23 -0.35 14.56
CA MET A 54 -2.40 0.92 15.26
C MET A 54 -1.21 1.26 16.17
N GLU A 55 -0.57 0.28 16.79
CA GLU A 55 0.65 0.48 17.57
C GLU A 55 1.84 0.94 16.70
N GLN A 56 1.89 0.55 15.41
CA GLN A 56 2.98 0.90 14.52
C GLN A 56 2.99 2.40 14.15
N TYR A 57 1.88 3.12 14.29
CA TYR A 57 1.84 4.55 14.00
C TYR A 57 2.69 5.41 14.96
N GLU A 58 2.99 4.89 16.16
CA GLU A 58 3.81 5.58 17.16
C GLU A 58 5.30 5.41 16.86
N THR A 59 5.73 4.18 16.54
CA THR A 59 7.15 3.85 16.34
C THR A 59 7.63 4.11 14.91
N MET A 60 6.76 3.94 13.93
CA MET A 60 7.04 4.00 12.49
C MET A 60 8.11 3.00 12.00
N GLU A 61 8.47 2.03 12.83
CA GLU A 61 9.47 1.01 12.50
C GLU A 61 8.88 -0.16 11.71
N GLY A 62 7.65 -0.55 12.06
CA GLY A 62 6.90 -1.65 11.45
C GLY A 62 6.17 -1.26 10.16
N PRO A 63 5.18 -2.08 9.76
CA PRO A 63 4.30 -1.81 8.62
C PRO A 63 3.38 -0.63 8.92
N LEU A 64 3.41 0.38 8.06
CA LEU A 64 2.51 1.53 8.13
C LEU A 64 1.36 1.32 7.15
N VAL A 65 0.23 0.84 7.66
CA VAL A 65 -0.96 0.52 6.87
C VAL A 65 -2.08 1.49 7.21
N TYR A 66 -2.66 2.13 6.21
CA TYR A 66 -3.68 3.16 6.36
C TYR A 66 -4.93 2.81 5.57
N PRO A 67 -6.12 2.82 6.18
CA PRO A 67 -7.37 2.58 5.48
C PRO A 67 -7.63 3.66 4.43
N VAL A 68 -8.20 3.23 3.33
CA VAL A 68 -8.72 4.09 2.27
C VAL A 68 -10.24 4.12 2.38
N LEU A 69 -10.79 5.30 2.65
CA LEU A 69 -12.21 5.52 2.81
C LEU A 69 -12.75 6.34 1.65
N LEU A 70 -13.98 6.07 1.23
CA LEU A 70 -14.75 7.02 0.45
C LEU A 70 -15.11 8.24 1.33
N ARG A 71 -15.46 9.38 0.70
CA ARG A 71 -15.78 10.62 1.42
C ARG A 71 -16.91 10.48 2.46
N GLU A 72 -17.84 9.58 2.24
CA GLU A 72 -18.92 9.24 3.18
C GLU A 72 -18.49 8.30 4.34
N GLY A 73 -17.21 7.90 4.39
CA GLY A 73 -16.65 7.10 5.48
C GLY A 73 -16.59 5.60 5.23
N THR A 74 -17.05 5.11 4.08
CA THR A 74 -16.99 3.67 3.73
C THR A 74 -15.54 3.24 3.52
N ASN A 75 -15.05 2.28 4.29
CA ASN A 75 -13.74 1.66 4.08
C ASN A 75 -13.77 0.77 2.83
N ILE A 76 -12.91 1.08 1.87
CA ILE A 76 -12.83 0.37 0.58
C ILE A 76 -11.52 -0.38 0.38
N GLY A 77 -10.58 -0.31 1.32
CA GLY A 77 -9.27 -0.94 1.21
C GLY A 77 -8.21 -0.21 2.02
N TYR A 78 -6.96 -0.34 1.62
CA TYR A 78 -5.81 0.28 2.30
C TYR A 78 -4.68 0.62 1.33
N VAL A 79 -3.75 1.45 1.83
CA VAL A 79 -2.40 1.69 1.30
C VAL A 79 -1.39 1.45 2.41
N GLN A 80 -0.19 0.98 2.07
CA GLN A 80 0.82 0.67 3.08
C GLN A 80 2.24 0.94 2.61
N ALA A 81 3.15 1.14 3.57
CA ALA A 81 4.59 1.16 3.40
C ALA A 81 5.21 0.17 4.38
N VAL A 82 5.68 -0.97 3.88
CA VAL A 82 6.17 -2.09 4.69
C VAL A 82 7.70 -2.11 4.70
N PRO A 83 8.36 -2.29 5.86
CA PRO A 83 9.82 -2.42 5.91
C PRO A 83 10.26 -3.73 5.27
N LEU A 84 11.37 -3.68 4.51
CA LEU A 84 12.05 -4.84 3.98
C LEU A 84 13.31 -5.14 4.80
N GLU A 85 13.83 -6.37 4.72
CA GLU A 85 15.01 -6.82 5.47
C GLU A 85 16.28 -6.00 5.19
N ASP A 86 16.38 -5.42 4.00
CA ASP A 86 17.51 -4.57 3.59
C ASP A 86 17.39 -3.10 4.04
N GLY A 87 16.38 -2.79 4.86
CA GLY A 87 16.13 -1.45 5.39
C GLY A 87 15.38 -0.52 4.43
N THR A 88 15.01 -0.98 3.26
CA THR A 88 14.14 -0.24 2.35
C THR A 88 12.67 -0.44 2.68
N ARG A 89 11.77 0.24 1.98
CA ARG A 89 10.31 0.11 2.14
C ARG A 89 9.66 -0.35 0.83
N GLU A 90 8.60 -1.12 0.96
CA GLU A 90 7.74 -1.55 -0.14
C GLU A 90 6.37 -0.90 -0.02
N ILE A 91 5.86 -0.37 -1.14
CA ILE A 91 4.48 0.08 -1.26
C ILE A 91 3.56 -1.12 -1.46
N GLY A 92 2.48 -1.17 -0.71
CA GLY A 92 1.39 -2.11 -0.94
C GLY A 92 0.05 -1.37 -0.97
N TYR A 93 -0.94 -1.98 -1.59
CA TYR A 93 -2.30 -1.46 -1.64
C TYR A 93 -3.29 -2.55 -2.04
N HIS A 94 -4.48 -2.43 -1.52
CA HIS A 94 -5.62 -3.25 -1.89
C HIS A 94 -6.90 -2.40 -1.92
N ILE A 95 -7.75 -2.65 -2.91
CA ILE A 95 -9.11 -2.10 -2.99
C ILE A 95 -10.08 -3.27 -3.15
N GLY A 96 -11.05 -3.37 -2.24
CA GLY A 96 -12.05 -4.41 -2.24
C GLY A 96 -12.75 -4.57 -3.59
N LYS A 97 -13.01 -5.80 -4.02
CA LYS A 97 -13.44 -6.18 -5.37
C LYS A 97 -14.57 -5.31 -5.91
N LYS A 98 -15.57 -5.03 -5.08
CA LYS A 98 -16.76 -4.22 -5.46
C LYS A 98 -16.45 -2.76 -5.79
N TYR A 99 -15.26 -2.27 -5.42
CA TYR A 99 -14.81 -0.89 -5.65
C TYR A 99 -13.73 -0.78 -6.72
N THR A 100 -13.24 -1.90 -7.27
CA THR A 100 -12.21 -1.89 -8.32
C THR A 100 -12.74 -1.30 -9.63
N GLY A 101 -11.83 -0.95 -10.54
CA GLY A 101 -12.19 -0.36 -11.84
C GLY A 101 -12.51 1.13 -11.83
N ASN A 102 -12.54 1.78 -10.66
CA ASN A 102 -12.85 3.21 -10.50
C ASN A 102 -11.61 4.12 -10.38
N GLY A 103 -10.41 3.55 -10.41
CA GLY A 103 -9.15 4.29 -10.28
C GLY A 103 -8.78 4.66 -8.83
N TYR A 104 -9.48 4.15 -7.84
CA TYR A 104 -9.24 4.47 -6.42
C TYR A 104 -7.83 4.07 -5.96
N ALA A 105 -7.33 2.90 -6.36
CA ALA A 105 -5.96 2.49 -6.00
C ALA A 105 -4.92 3.49 -6.52
N THR A 106 -5.03 3.91 -7.77
CA THR A 106 -4.12 4.91 -8.35
C THR A 106 -4.20 6.25 -7.64
N GLU A 107 -5.41 6.71 -7.31
CA GLU A 107 -5.64 7.97 -6.59
C GLU A 107 -5.04 7.91 -5.19
N ALA A 108 -5.30 6.82 -4.46
CA ALA A 108 -4.79 6.61 -3.11
C ALA A 108 -3.25 6.55 -3.09
N VAL A 109 -2.63 5.74 -3.95
CA VAL A 109 -1.18 5.59 -4.02
C VAL A 109 -0.49 6.90 -4.40
N LYS A 110 -0.99 7.63 -5.40
CA LYS A 110 -0.44 8.94 -5.79
C LYS A 110 -0.46 9.97 -4.67
N ALA A 111 -1.52 9.98 -3.89
CA ALA A 111 -1.65 10.89 -2.77
C ALA A 111 -0.77 10.47 -1.58
N PHE A 112 -0.70 9.17 -1.31
CA PHE A 112 0.01 8.59 -0.18
C PHE A 112 1.53 8.66 -0.31
N LEU A 113 2.07 8.34 -1.49
CA LEU A 113 3.52 8.24 -1.73
C LEU A 113 4.32 9.45 -1.23
N PRO A 114 4.06 10.69 -1.65
CA PRO A 114 4.88 11.82 -1.24
C PRO A 114 4.82 12.07 0.26
N VAL A 115 3.66 11.81 0.88
CA VAL A 115 3.46 12.05 2.31
C VAL A 115 4.16 10.99 3.15
N VAL A 116 4.04 9.71 2.79
CA VAL A 116 4.69 8.63 3.54
C VAL A 116 6.21 8.65 3.36
N MET A 117 6.71 8.98 2.17
CA MET A 117 8.14 9.07 1.91
C MET A 117 8.78 10.22 2.68
N ASP A 118 8.15 11.39 2.72
CA ASP A 118 8.59 12.53 3.53
C ASP A 118 8.59 12.17 5.02
N ARG A 119 7.51 11.56 5.50
CA ARG A 119 7.36 11.15 6.91
C ARG A 119 8.41 10.12 7.34
N LEU A 120 8.80 9.21 6.44
CA LEU A 120 9.82 8.20 6.68
C LEU A 120 11.25 8.70 6.39
N GLY A 121 11.41 9.89 5.81
CA GLY A 121 12.71 10.41 5.40
C GLY A 121 13.41 9.59 4.32
N ILE A 122 12.63 8.92 3.45
CA ILE A 122 13.16 8.06 2.38
C ILE A 122 13.02 8.73 1.01
N CYS A 123 14.02 8.53 0.16
CA CYS A 123 14.05 9.09 -1.20
C CYS A 123 13.59 8.10 -2.29
N SER A 124 13.37 6.83 -1.94
CA SER A 124 12.84 5.82 -2.85
C SER A 124 11.99 4.80 -2.11
N ILE A 125 11.07 4.17 -2.83
CA ILE A 125 10.23 3.09 -2.34
C ILE A 125 10.06 2.05 -3.43
N ARG A 126 10.06 0.77 -3.06
CA ARG A 126 9.89 -0.35 -3.99
C ARG A 126 8.43 -0.75 -4.13
N GLY A 127 8.13 -1.45 -5.22
CA GLY A 127 6.87 -2.15 -5.40
C GLY A 127 7.16 -3.52 -6.01
N ILE A 128 6.45 -4.54 -5.53
CA ILE A 128 6.57 -5.91 -6.04
C ILE A 128 5.16 -6.45 -6.27
N CYS A 129 4.95 -7.14 -7.38
CA CYS A 129 3.71 -7.86 -7.63
C CYS A 129 3.98 -9.11 -8.47
N ALA A 130 3.02 -10.06 -8.43
CA ALA A 130 3.02 -11.15 -9.40
C ALA A 130 2.91 -10.59 -10.82
N ALA A 131 3.69 -11.12 -11.77
CA ALA A 131 3.73 -10.63 -13.15
C ALA A 131 2.34 -10.70 -13.84
N GLU A 132 1.54 -11.66 -13.46
CA GLU A 132 0.15 -11.83 -13.93
C GLU A 132 -0.86 -10.86 -13.28
N ASN A 133 -0.47 -10.13 -12.23
CA ASN A 133 -1.33 -9.12 -11.61
C ASN A 133 -1.27 -7.81 -12.42
N HIS A 134 -1.92 -7.82 -13.58
CA HIS A 134 -1.94 -6.68 -14.49
C HIS A 134 -2.59 -5.43 -13.87
N ALA A 135 -3.52 -5.61 -12.93
CA ALA A 135 -4.16 -4.48 -12.24
C ALA A 135 -3.13 -3.73 -11.39
N SER A 136 -2.34 -4.45 -10.57
CA SER A 136 -1.28 -3.87 -9.75
C SER A 136 -0.19 -3.21 -10.61
N ARG A 137 0.25 -3.87 -11.68
CA ARG A 137 1.22 -3.30 -12.63
C ARG A 137 0.77 -1.95 -13.18
N ARG A 138 -0.49 -1.85 -13.63
CA ARG A 138 -1.06 -0.58 -14.14
C ARG A 138 -1.11 0.52 -13.08
N VAL A 139 -1.40 0.18 -11.83
CA VAL A 139 -1.38 1.17 -10.74
C VAL A 139 0.03 1.72 -10.56
N MET A 140 1.05 0.86 -10.46
CA MET A 140 2.45 1.29 -10.30
C MET A 140 2.90 2.18 -11.47
N GLU A 141 2.65 1.76 -12.71
CA GLU A 141 3.00 2.52 -13.92
C GLU A 141 2.31 3.89 -13.94
N LYS A 142 1.01 3.96 -13.61
CA LYS A 142 0.26 5.23 -13.52
C LYS A 142 0.73 6.13 -12.37
N CYS A 143 1.32 5.55 -11.33
CA CYS A 143 1.89 6.28 -10.21
C CYS A 143 3.34 6.73 -10.45
N GLY A 144 3.94 6.40 -11.60
CA GLY A 144 5.29 6.83 -11.97
C GLY A 144 6.40 5.94 -11.45
N PHE A 145 6.09 4.67 -11.15
CA PHE A 145 7.11 3.68 -10.84
C PHE A 145 7.80 3.19 -12.11
N ASP A 146 9.10 3.05 -12.05
CA ASP A 146 9.90 2.42 -13.09
C ASP A 146 10.05 0.92 -12.82
N ARG A 147 9.79 0.09 -13.83
CA ARG A 147 9.97 -1.35 -13.71
C ARG A 147 11.45 -1.69 -13.89
N GLU A 148 12.04 -2.28 -12.85
CA GLU A 148 13.45 -2.66 -12.82
C GLU A 148 13.69 -4.14 -13.17
N TYR A 149 12.68 -5.00 -12.94
CA TYR A 149 12.84 -6.43 -13.13
C TYR A 149 11.50 -7.11 -13.45
N GLU A 150 11.56 -8.10 -14.34
CA GLU A 150 10.47 -9.06 -14.59
C GLU A 150 11.10 -10.44 -14.80
N GLY A 151 10.66 -11.44 -14.02
CA GLY A 151 11.19 -12.79 -14.07
C GLY A 151 10.90 -13.58 -12.78
N PRO A 152 11.53 -14.77 -12.62
CA PRO A 152 11.29 -15.63 -11.47
C PRO A 152 11.74 -14.97 -10.16
N GLY A 153 10.94 -15.14 -9.10
CA GLY A 153 11.22 -14.62 -7.78
C GLY A 153 10.38 -15.29 -6.69
N ILE A 154 10.58 -14.86 -5.45
CA ILE A 154 9.75 -15.26 -4.31
C ILE A 154 8.77 -14.12 -4.01
N TYR A 155 7.49 -14.45 -3.89
CA TYR A 155 6.43 -13.51 -3.53
C TYR A 155 5.41 -14.23 -2.65
N HIS A 156 5.18 -13.71 -1.44
CA HIS A 156 4.37 -14.36 -0.40
C HIS A 156 4.75 -15.85 -0.19
N GLY A 157 6.07 -16.11 -0.01
CA GLY A 157 6.60 -17.45 0.24
C GLY A 157 6.55 -18.43 -0.95
N ALA A 158 5.99 -18.05 -2.09
CA ALA A 158 5.87 -18.89 -3.27
C ALA A 158 6.79 -18.42 -4.41
N ARG A 159 7.39 -19.38 -5.13
CA ARG A 159 8.15 -19.10 -6.35
C ARG A 159 7.18 -18.86 -7.51
N ARG A 160 7.29 -17.69 -8.15
CA ARG A 160 6.46 -17.29 -9.30
C ARG A 160 7.16 -16.22 -10.14
N GLU A 161 6.59 -15.90 -11.31
CA GLU A 161 7.02 -14.73 -12.08
C GLU A 161 6.56 -13.46 -11.36
N ILE A 162 7.49 -12.53 -11.15
CA ILE A 162 7.27 -11.26 -10.45
C ILE A 162 7.71 -10.07 -11.29
N CYS A 163 7.13 -8.91 -11.00
CA CYS A 163 7.65 -7.62 -11.44
C CYS A 163 8.10 -6.81 -10.22
N ARG A 164 9.30 -6.23 -10.28
CA ARG A 164 9.79 -5.26 -9.30
C ARG A 164 9.83 -3.88 -9.92
N TYR A 165 9.39 -2.93 -9.13
CA TYR A 165 9.31 -1.52 -9.47
C TYR A 165 10.04 -0.69 -8.43
N CYS A 166 10.54 0.47 -8.84
CA CYS A 166 11.08 1.49 -7.94
C CYS A 166 10.44 2.83 -8.28
N PHE A 167 10.08 3.58 -7.25
CA PHE A 167 9.68 4.97 -7.38
C PHE A 167 10.87 5.81 -6.93
N PRO A 168 11.53 6.53 -7.81
CA PRO A 168 12.59 7.47 -7.46
C PRO A 168 11.96 8.62 -6.67
N GLY A 169 12.51 8.90 -5.50
CA GLY A 169 12.19 10.13 -4.79
C GLY A 169 12.41 11.36 -5.69
N LYS A 170 11.89 12.52 -5.27
CA LYS A 170 12.22 13.78 -5.95
C LYS A 170 13.74 13.86 -6.06
N PRO A 171 14.31 14.22 -7.24
CA PRO A 171 15.72 14.47 -7.35
C PRO A 171 16.10 15.48 -6.25
N GLU A 172 17.10 15.16 -5.44
CA GLU A 172 17.68 16.15 -4.52
C GLU A 172 17.95 17.39 -5.34
N ASN A 173 17.37 18.52 -4.94
CA ASN A 173 17.72 19.80 -5.55
C ASN A 173 19.23 19.88 -5.48
N GLU A 174 19.91 19.77 -6.61
CA GLU A 174 21.33 20.09 -6.71
C GLU A 174 21.44 21.50 -6.12
N GLY A 175 21.99 21.55 -4.90
CA GLY A 175 22.10 22.77 -4.15
C GLY A 175 22.73 23.82 -5.03
N GLU A 176 22.09 24.96 -5.14
CA GLU A 176 22.63 26.17 -5.70
C GLU A 176 24.10 26.30 -5.26
N LYS A 177 25.00 25.96 -6.15
CA LYS A 177 26.38 26.46 -6.04
C LYS A 177 26.27 27.95 -6.24
N GLN A 178 26.19 28.70 -5.14
CA GLN A 178 26.41 30.12 -5.17
C GLN A 178 27.84 30.37 -5.65
N PRO A 179 28.02 31.39 -6.50
CA PRO A 179 29.30 31.79 -7.07
C PRO A 179 30.32 32.32 -6.06
#